data_2eb5426207c2fe89e2c5e7c94df16a04
#
_entry.id   2eb5426207c2fe89e2c5e7c94df16a04
#
_cell.length_a   1.000
_cell.length_b   1.000
_cell.length_c   1.000
_cell.angle_alpha   90.00
_cell.angle_beta   90.00
_cell.angle_gamma   90.00
#
_symmetry.space_group_name_H-M   'P 1'
#
loop_
_entity.id
_entity.type
_entity.pdbx_description
1 polymer ?
#
loop_
_entity_poly.entity_id
_entity_poly.type
_entity_poly.pdbx_seq_one_letter_code
_entity_poly.pdbx_strand_id
1 'polypeptide(L)'
;NKNKLIDRGAKMNEFFSLNDTLYSIVEKYPETLGFFVTNGFEQLKNNKMLETMGKTITLEMALKSRKINPELFEEKLITFLQKDEMVDISLNINRGDVKGDVLIEGVLPCPIRIPLLEGIKKWVEEENSKRNYTIAYDLKSANLGLDWVTEKIKTGDPEKVADVLLSAGYELFFDENLMGQYMKNGIFETYIEEMNKDFFIYKIDLRDPKRQYAIVGVVAAVFLINKTTLGNRKAPETWEELLSDEFEDSVALPMNDLDLFNALVVTIYKEYGMEGIHKLAKVYKKSLHPAQMVKAKSRNKDEAPAISIIPYFFTQMLTGASDLYSIWPKDGALLSPIFILSKKEKEDKVKPFLDFFLSENIGTIFSANGKFPSTNPKVENGLEPDQNFKWIGWDFIHNNDIGSLLKNCEKEFIDAIDKL
;
A
#
# COMPACT_ATOMS: atom_id res chain seq x y z
N ASN A 1 10.59 -9.39 -19.13
CA ASN A 1 10.93 -10.15 -17.93
C ASN A 1 10.00 -9.83 -16.75
N LYS A 2 9.61 -8.54 -16.46
CA LYS A 2 8.54 -8.23 -15.49
C LYS A 2 7.25 -9.01 -15.76
N ASN A 3 6.89 -9.24 -17.02
CA ASN A 3 5.71 -10.03 -17.40
C ASN A 3 5.82 -11.53 -17.07
N LYS A 4 7.04 -12.10 -16.97
CA LYS A 4 7.22 -13.51 -16.62
C LYS A 4 7.04 -13.79 -15.12
N LEU A 5 7.39 -12.84 -14.25
CA LEU A 5 7.20 -12.96 -12.81
C LEU A 5 5.72 -12.77 -12.42
N ILE A 6 5.03 -11.86 -13.12
CA ILE A 6 3.59 -11.65 -12.97
C ILE A 6 2.82 -12.92 -13.38
N ASP A 7 3.30 -13.63 -14.43
CA ASP A 7 2.62 -14.81 -14.97
C ASP A 7 2.74 -16.07 -14.10
N ARG A 8 3.76 -16.18 -13.23
CA ARG A 8 3.86 -17.30 -12.26
C ARG A 8 2.88 -17.16 -11.08
N GLY A 9 2.33 -15.96 -10.82
CA GLY A 9 1.33 -15.69 -9.78
C GLY A 9 -0.11 -15.52 -10.28
N ALA A 10 -0.35 -15.51 -11.58
CA ALA A 10 -1.56 -14.96 -12.20
C ALA A 10 -2.69 -15.95 -12.43
N LYS A 11 -2.90 -16.98 -11.57
CA LYS A 11 -4.09 -17.85 -11.71
C LYS A 11 -4.64 -18.41 -10.41
N MET A 12 -4.97 -17.55 -9.44
CA MET A 12 -6.03 -17.91 -8.49
C MET A 12 -6.84 -16.69 -8.13
N ASN A 13 -8.04 -16.61 -8.71
CA ASN A 13 -9.11 -15.71 -8.31
C ASN A 13 -9.61 -16.14 -6.92
N GLU A 14 -9.23 -15.39 -5.88
CA GLU A 14 -9.60 -15.70 -4.49
C GLU A 14 -10.85 -14.92 -4.03
N PHE A 15 -11.36 -14.01 -4.84
CA PHE A 15 -12.58 -13.27 -4.54
C PHE A 15 -13.82 -14.13 -4.71
N PHE A 16 -13.86 -14.86 -5.83
CA PHE A 16 -14.97 -15.71 -6.23
C PHE A 16 -14.48 -16.85 -7.13
N SER A 17 -15.32 -17.83 -7.36
CA SER A 17 -15.12 -18.87 -8.37
C SER A 17 -16.12 -18.68 -9.51
N LEU A 18 -15.78 -19.08 -10.73
CA LEU A 18 -16.73 -19.17 -11.84
C LEU A 18 -17.90 -20.10 -11.52
N ASN A 19 -17.73 -21.02 -10.56
CA ASN A 19 -18.77 -21.91 -10.05
C ASN A 19 -19.63 -21.29 -8.94
N ASP A 20 -19.29 -20.11 -8.45
CA ASP A 20 -20.12 -19.40 -7.48
C ASP A 20 -21.37 -18.85 -8.17
N THR A 21 -22.49 -18.82 -7.46
CA THR A 21 -23.72 -18.25 -7.96
C THR A 21 -23.65 -16.74 -8.01
N LEU A 22 -24.39 -16.11 -8.95
CA LEU A 22 -24.44 -14.65 -9.02
C LEU A 22 -24.88 -14.03 -7.68
N TYR A 23 -25.83 -14.69 -6.99
CA TYR A 23 -26.29 -14.27 -5.69
C TYR A 23 -25.17 -14.32 -4.64
N SER A 24 -24.43 -15.43 -4.54
CA SER A 24 -23.37 -15.58 -3.55
C SER A 24 -22.22 -14.58 -3.75
N ILE A 25 -21.93 -14.21 -5.01
CA ILE A 25 -20.95 -13.16 -5.32
C ILE A 25 -21.48 -11.81 -4.87
N VAL A 26 -22.73 -11.46 -5.17
CA VAL A 26 -23.35 -10.18 -4.76
C VAL A 26 -23.53 -10.11 -3.24
N GLU A 27 -23.90 -11.21 -2.58
CA GLU A 27 -24.02 -11.26 -1.12
C GLU A 27 -22.69 -11.02 -0.42
N LYS A 28 -21.60 -11.57 -1.00
CA LYS A 28 -20.24 -11.39 -0.48
C LYS A 28 -19.64 -10.02 -0.82
N TYR A 29 -20.01 -9.49 -2.00
CA TYR A 29 -19.53 -8.22 -2.55
C TYR A 29 -20.72 -7.44 -3.15
N PRO A 30 -21.50 -6.71 -2.34
CA PRO A 30 -22.75 -6.03 -2.79
C PRO A 30 -22.55 -5.07 -3.97
N GLU A 31 -21.40 -4.46 -4.07
CA GLU A 31 -20.97 -3.56 -5.14
C GLU A 31 -20.93 -4.23 -6.52
N THR A 32 -20.72 -5.54 -6.56
CA THR A 32 -20.71 -6.30 -7.83
C THR A 32 -22.05 -6.31 -8.53
N LEU A 33 -23.15 -6.00 -7.83
CA LEU A 33 -24.47 -5.86 -8.46
C LEU A 33 -24.45 -4.80 -9.54
N GLY A 34 -23.88 -3.63 -9.26
CA GLY A 34 -23.72 -2.55 -10.23
C GLY A 34 -22.85 -2.96 -11.41
N PHE A 35 -21.75 -3.66 -11.14
CA PHE A 35 -20.85 -4.20 -12.17
C PHE A 35 -21.56 -5.20 -13.08
N PHE A 36 -22.29 -6.16 -12.52
CA PHE A 36 -23.05 -7.12 -13.32
C PHE A 36 -24.07 -6.42 -14.23
N VAL A 37 -24.80 -5.46 -13.67
CA VAL A 37 -25.83 -4.71 -14.42
C VAL A 37 -25.22 -3.97 -15.62
N THR A 38 -24.09 -3.28 -15.43
CA THR A 38 -23.43 -2.52 -16.51
C THR A 38 -22.71 -3.41 -17.53
N ASN A 39 -22.43 -4.67 -17.17
CA ASN A 39 -21.83 -5.66 -18.06
C ASN A 39 -22.81 -6.68 -18.62
N GLY A 40 -24.08 -6.28 -18.76
CA GLY A 40 -25.11 -7.04 -19.51
C GLY A 40 -26.03 -7.90 -18.67
N PHE A 41 -26.01 -7.80 -17.33
CA PHE A 41 -26.89 -8.55 -16.44
C PHE A 41 -27.99 -7.64 -15.83
N GLU A 42 -28.65 -6.83 -16.65
CA GLU A 42 -29.63 -5.82 -16.22
C GLU A 42 -30.79 -6.39 -15.38
N GLN A 43 -31.15 -7.67 -15.62
CA GLN A 43 -32.22 -8.33 -14.87
C GLN A 43 -31.91 -8.41 -13.36
N LEU A 44 -30.65 -8.41 -12.95
CA LEU A 44 -30.23 -8.47 -11.55
C LEU A 44 -30.60 -7.20 -10.74
N LYS A 45 -30.98 -6.09 -11.41
CA LYS A 45 -31.59 -4.93 -10.73
C LYS A 45 -32.85 -5.29 -9.97
N ASN A 46 -33.56 -6.33 -10.41
CA ASN A 46 -34.76 -6.82 -9.72
C ASN A 46 -34.34 -7.77 -8.61
N ASN A 47 -34.51 -7.37 -7.36
CA ASN A 47 -34.18 -8.15 -6.19
C ASN A 47 -34.79 -9.56 -6.21
N LYS A 48 -36.02 -9.70 -6.72
CA LYS A 48 -36.68 -10.98 -6.85
C LYS A 48 -35.95 -11.90 -7.84
N MET A 49 -35.42 -11.33 -8.94
CA MET A 49 -34.62 -12.09 -9.90
C MET A 49 -33.25 -12.48 -9.35
N LEU A 50 -32.62 -11.61 -8.57
CA LEU A 50 -31.37 -11.92 -7.90
C LEU A 50 -31.57 -13.05 -6.89
N GLU A 51 -32.65 -13.00 -6.08
CA GLU A 51 -32.94 -14.02 -5.06
C GLU A 51 -33.41 -15.37 -5.65
N THR A 52 -33.95 -15.40 -6.86
CA THR A 52 -34.40 -16.62 -7.50
C THR A 52 -33.36 -17.15 -8.50
N MET A 53 -33.22 -16.51 -9.64
CA MET A 53 -32.28 -16.93 -10.68
C MET A 53 -30.82 -16.79 -10.22
N GLY A 54 -30.51 -15.71 -9.48
CA GLY A 54 -29.16 -15.46 -8.99
C GLY A 54 -28.65 -16.56 -8.04
N LYS A 55 -29.52 -17.22 -7.28
CA LYS A 55 -29.15 -18.34 -6.38
C LYS A 55 -28.93 -19.67 -7.11
N THR A 56 -29.40 -19.80 -8.32
CA THR A 56 -29.33 -21.07 -9.07
C THR A 56 -28.34 -21.05 -10.23
N ILE A 57 -28.03 -19.87 -10.77
CA ILE A 57 -27.16 -19.72 -11.93
C ILE A 57 -25.75 -19.35 -11.47
N THR A 58 -24.75 -20.16 -11.85
CA THR A 58 -23.34 -19.84 -11.61
C THR A 58 -22.86 -18.74 -12.56
N LEU A 59 -21.78 -18.05 -12.17
CA LEU A 59 -21.16 -17.04 -13.01
C LEU A 59 -20.80 -17.61 -14.40
N GLU A 60 -20.19 -18.81 -14.43
CA GLU A 60 -19.82 -19.48 -15.69
C GLU A 60 -21.03 -19.72 -16.58
N MET A 61 -22.13 -20.24 -16.02
CA MET A 61 -23.37 -20.48 -16.77
C MET A 61 -23.96 -19.18 -17.33
N ALA A 62 -23.95 -18.14 -16.51
CA ALA A 62 -24.44 -16.82 -16.89
C ALA A 62 -23.63 -16.22 -18.06
N LEU A 63 -22.32 -16.33 -18.00
CA LEU A 63 -21.39 -15.82 -19.03
C LEU A 63 -21.54 -16.62 -20.33
N LYS A 64 -21.57 -17.95 -20.26
CA LYS A 64 -21.77 -18.83 -21.43
C LYS A 64 -23.10 -18.56 -22.13
N SER A 65 -24.19 -18.36 -21.37
CA SER A 65 -25.50 -18.05 -21.93
C SER A 65 -25.54 -16.76 -22.77
N ARG A 66 -24.62 -15.83 -22.46
CA ARG A 66 -24.49 -14.51 -23.11
C ARG A 66 -23.34 -14.45 -24.11
N LYS A 67 -22.62 -15.55 -24.33
CA LYS A 67 -21.44 -15.62 -25.19
C LYS A 67 -20.33 -14.64 -24.76
N ILE A 68 -20.24 -14.34 -23.45
CA ILE A 68 -19.19 -13.53 -22.86
C ILE A 68 -18.02 -14.47 -22.54
N ASN A 69 -16.80 -14.05 -22.88
CA ASN A 69 -15.59 -14.81 -22.55
C ASN A 69 -15.39 -14.82 -21.03
N PRO A 70 -15.41 -16.01 -20.38
CA PRO A 70 -15.31 -16.11 -18.91
C PRO A 70 -13.97 -15.59 -18.37
N GLU A 71 -12.84 -15.85 -19.04
CA GLU A 71 -11.51 -15.44 -18.58
C GLU A 71 -11.38 -13.91 -18.58
N LEU A 72 -11.81 -13.25 -19.66
CA LEU A 72 -11.81 -11.78 -19.75
C LEU A 72 -12.79 -11.13 -18.76
N PHE A 73 -13.93 -11.77 -18.50
CA PHE A 73 -14.89 -11.25 -17.55
C PHE A 73 -14.40 -11.43 -16.11
N GLU A 74 -13.81 -12.58 -15.80
CA GLU A 74 -13.19 -12.87 -14.53
C GLU A 74 -12.10 -11.84 -14.21
N GLU A 75 -11.20 -11.56 -15.17
CA GLU A 75 -10.16 -10.55 -15.04
C GLU A 75 -10.74 -9.14 -14.78
N LYS A 76 -11.81 -8.77 -15.50
CA LYS A 76 -12.51 -7.51 -15.30
C LYS A 76 -13.17 -7.42 -13.93
N LEU A 77 -13.82 -8.50 -13.47
CA LEU A 77 -14.50 -8.53 -12.19
C LEU A 77 -13.49 -8.55 -11.03
N ILE A 78 -12.36 -9.26 -11.18
CA ILE A 78 -11.25 -9.20 -10.24
C ILE A 78 -10.71 -7.76 -10.17
N THR A 79 -10.46 -7.14 -11.33
CA THR A 79 -10.00 -5.76 -11.41
C THR A 79 -11.01 -4.79 -10.78
N PHE A 80 -12.31 -5.05 -10.96
CA PHE A 80 -13.38 -4.27 -10.33
C PHE A 80 -13.38 -4.48 -8.82
N LEU A 81 -13.33 -5.71 -8.32
CA LEU A 81 -13.27 -6.03 -6.89
C LEU A 81 -11.95 -5.57 -6.24
N GLN A 82 -10.85 -5.60 -6.97
CA GLN A 82 -9.61 -4.97 -6.57
C GLN A 82 -9.72 -3.43 -6.57
N LYS A 83 -10.59 -2.86 -7.43
CA LYS A 83 -10.89 -1.42 -7.48
C LYS A 83 -11.99 -0.99 -6.51
N ASP A 84 -12.81 -1.90 -5.99
CA ASP A 84 -13.91 -1.56 -5.06
C ASP A 84 -13.49 -1.54 -3.58
N GLU A 85 -12.30 -2.02 -3.25
CA GLU A 85 -11.55 -1.39 -2.17
C GLU A 85 -11.23 0.09 -2.54
N MET A 86 -11.55 0.47 -3.76
CA MET A 86 -11.46 1.79 -4.40
C MET A 86 -12.85 2.21 -4.90
N VAL A 87 -13.81 2.39 -4.00
CA VAL A 87 -14.95 3.26 -4.33
C VAL A 87 -14.36 4.63 -4.58
N ASP A 88 -14.23 4.90 -5.84
CA ASP A 88 -13.77 6.19 -6.34
C ASP A 88 -14.81 7.25 -5.97
N ILE A 89 -14.68 7.81 -4.76
CA ILE A 89 -15.36 9.06 -4.39
C ILE A 89 -14.91 10.18 -5.33
N SER A 90 -13.86 9.95 -6.12
CA SER A 90 -13.40 10.83 -7.20
C SER A 90 -14.33 10.85 -8.42
N LEU A 91 -15.41 10.05 -8.46
CA LEU A 91 -16.39 10.05 -9.57
C LEU A 91 -17.10 11.41 -9.77
N ASN A 92 -16.88 12.38 -8.91
CA ASN A 92 -17.38 13.75 -9.06
C ASN A 92 -16.29 14.81 -9.24
N ILE A 93 -15.03 14.44 -9.37
CA ILE A 93 -13.97 15.38 -9.72
C ILE A 93 -13.74 15.26 -11.23
N ASN A 94 -14.13 16.29 -11.97
CA ASN A 94 -13.88 16.45 -13.39
C ASN A 94 -12.45 15.97 -13.73
N ARG A 95 -12.36 15.08 -14.73
CA ARG A 95 -11.10 14.72 -15.40
C ARG A 95 -10.57 15.91 -16.24
N GLY A 96 -10.42 17.06 -15.59
CA GLY A 96 -9.75 18.24 -16.11
C GLY A 96 -8.63 18.59 -15.13
N ASP A 97 -7.68 19.37 -15.57
CA ASP A 97 -6.63 19.90 -14.70
C ASP A 97 -7.25 20.54 -13.46
N VAL A 98 -7.09 19.89 -12.32
CA VAL A 98 -7.51 20.44 -11.03
C VAL A 98 -6.70 21.71 -10.81
N LYS A 99 -7.36 22.85 -10.65
CA LYS A 99 -6.71 24.16 -10.50
C LYS A 99 -7.09 24.78 -9.17
N GLY A 100 -6.11 25.32 -8.51
CA GLY A 100 -6.25 26.09 -7.28
C GLY A 100 -4.98 26.92 -7.08
N ASP A 101 -5.05 27.91 -6.21
CA ASP A 101 -3.86 28.68 -5.80
C ASP A 101 -2.89 27.81 -5.00
N VAL A 102 -3.41 26.81 -4.32
CA VAL A 102 -2.68 25.72 -3.66
C VAL A 102 -3.20 24.39 -4.21
N LEU A 103 -2.30 23.57 -4.71
CA LEU A 103 -2.58 22.25 -5.25
C LEU A 103 -1.95 21.16 -4.36
N ILE A 104 -2.78 20.21 -3.93
CA ILE A 104 -2.39 19.05 -3.13
C ILE A 104 -2.53 17.81 -4.02
N GLU A 105 -1.45 17.07 -4.23
CA GLU A 105 -1.46 15.85 -5.04
C GLU A 105 -0.79 14.68 -4.32
N GLY A 106 -1.12 13.48 -4.71
CA GLY A 106 -0.45 12.29 -4.23
C GLY A 106 -1.34 11.08 -4.07
N VAL A 107 -0.85 10.15 -3.26
CA VAL A 107 -1.55 8.90 -2.98
C VAL A 107 -1.78 8.73 -1.48
N LEU A 108 -2.89 8.10 -1.15
CA LEU A 108 -3.26 7.77 0.23
C LEU A 108 -3.24 6.26 0.42
N PRO A 109 -2.81 5.76 1.59
CA PRO A 109 -2.85 4.35 1.92
C PRO A 109 -4.27 3.81 1.86
N CYS A 110 -4.48 2.71 1.13
CA CYS A 110 -5.81 2.15 0.85
C CYS A 110 -6.67 1.93 2.10
N PRO A 111 -6.16 1.36 3.21
CA PRO A 111 -6.99 1.06 4.38
C PRO A 111 -7.64 2.27 5.05
N ILE A 112 -7.01 3.45 4.94
CA ILE A 112 -7.48 4.69 5.60
C ILE A 112 -7.86 5.78 4.62
N ARG A 113 -7.83 5.48 3.31
CA ARG A 113 -8.10 6.46 2.25
C ARG A 113 -9.45 7.15 2.41
N ILE A 114 -10.52 6.38 2.66
CA ILE A 114 -11.87 6.93 2.76
C ILE A 114 -11.98 7.95 3.91
N PRO A 115 -11.67 7.61 5.17
CA PRO A 115 -11.78 8.57 6.27
C PRO A 115 -10.83 9.77 6.09
N LEU A 116 -9.65 9.58 5.48
CA LEU A 116 -8.76 10.70 5.17
C LEU A 116 -9.35 11.63 4.11
N LEU A 117 -9.88 11.10 3.01
CA LEU A 117 -10.52 11.91 1.96
C LEU A 117 -11.74 12.67 2.45
N GLU A 118 -12.58 12.04 3.26
CA GLU A 118 -13.74 12.71 3.88
C GLU A 118 -13.28 13.88 4.75
N GLY A 119 -12.26 13.66 5.58
CA GLY A 119 -11.66 14.70 6.41
C GLY A 119 -11.07 15.85 5.58
N ILE A 120 -10.28 15.52 4.54
CA ILE A 120 -9.67 16.52 3.64
C ILE A 120 -10.73 17.30 2.88
N LYS A 121 -11.72 16.62 2.31
CA LYS A 121 -12.82 17.28 1.58
C LYS A 121 -13.53 18.30 2.45
N LYS A 122 -13.98 17.90 3.64
CA LYS A 122 -14.65 18.78 4.58
C LYS A 122 -13.78 19.97 4.95
N TRP A 123 -12.52 19.71 5.27
CA TRP A 123 -11.57 20.77 5.63
C TRP A 123 -11.34 21.74 4.47
N VAL A 124 -11.15 21.27 3.23
CA VAL A 124 -10.96 22.12 2.04
C VAL A 124 -12.20 22.98 1.77
N GLU A 125 -13.40 22.41 1.86
CA GLU A 125 -14.66 23.16 1.69
C GLU A 125 -14.78 24.30 2.72
N GLU A 126 -14.45 24.01 3.99
CA GLU A 126 -14.47 25.01 5.06
C GLU A 126 -13.42 26.11 4.86
N GLU A 127 -12.18 25.75 4.49
CA GLU A 127 -11.11 26.72 4.30
C GLU A 127 -11.32 27.60 3.07
N ASN A 128 -11.77 27.03 1.95
CA ASN A 128 -12.10 27.80 0.74
C ASN A 128 -13.22 28.82 0.98
N SER A 129 -14.11 28.55 1.94
CA SER A 129 -15.16 29.52 2.31
C SER A 129 -14.65 30.72 3.13
N LYS A 130 -13.49 30.60 3.76
CA LYS A 130 -12.93 31.60 4.69
C LYS A 130 -11.78 32.40 4.07
N ARG A 131 -11.16 31.88 2.99
CA ARG A 131 -9.93 32.46 2.43
C ARG A 131 -10.17 33.16 1.11
N ASN A 132 -9.24 34.04 0.75
CA ASN A 132 -9.19 34.73 -0.54
C ASN A 132 -8.38 34.02 -1.61
N TYR A 133 -8.01 32.76 -1.36
CA TYR A 133 -7.34 31.86 -2.30
C TYR A 133 -7.99 30.48 -2.24
N THR A 134 -7.81 29.70 -3.29
CA THR A 134 -8.44 28.40 -3.45
C THR A 134 -7.45 27.27 -3.21
N ILE A 135 -7.90 26.23 -2.47
CA ILE A 135 -7.17 24.98 -2.26
C ILE A 135 -7.88 23.92 -3.08
N ALA A 136 -7.11 23.21 -3.89
CA ALA A 136 -7.57 22.08 -4.68
C ALA A 136 -6.75 20.83 -4.39
N TYR A 137 -7.32 19.65 -4.59
CA TYR A 137 -6.61 18.41 -4.36
C TYR A 137 -6.95 17.34 -5.41
N ASP A 138 -5.94 16.52 -5.76
CA ASP A 138 -6.08 15.29 -6.53
C ASP A 138 -5.33 14.18 -5.78
N LEU A 139 -6.06 13.43 -4.96
CA LEU A 139 -5.53 12.39 -4.10
C LEU A 139 -6.10 11.03 -4.51
N LYS A 140 -5.22 10.15 -4.96
CA LYS A 140 -5.58 8.83 -5.49
C LYS A 140 -5.24 7.73 -4.50
N SER A 141 -5.71 6.54 -4.79
CA SER A 141 -5.29 5.34 -4.07
C SER A 141 -3.85 4.98 -4.44
N ALA A 142 -3.07 4.51 -3.47
CA ALA A 142 -1.70 4.03 -3.69
C ALA A 142 -1.61 2.97 -4.79
N ASN A 143 -2.63 2.11 -4.95
CA ASN A 143 -2.68 1.08 -6.00
C ASN A 143 -2.70 1.63 -7.43
N LEU A 144 -2.99 2.91 -7.64
CA LEU A 144 -2.96 3.53 -8.97
C LEU A 144 -1.55 3.95 -9.41
N GLY A 145 -0.58 3.84 -8.51
CA GLY A 145 0.79 4.29 -8.75
C GLY A 145 0.92 5.81 -8.86
N LEU A 146 2.11 6.25 -9.19
CA LEU A 146 2.52 7.66 -9.22
C LEU A 146 2.93 8.15 -10.62
N ASP A 147 2.63 7.41 -11.70
CA ASP A 147 3.06 7.76 -13.05
C ASP A 147 2.64 9.17 -13.45
N TRP A 148 1.43 9.58 -13.12
CA TRP A 148 0.88 10.90 -13.39
C TRP A 148 1.60 12.03 -12.63
N VAL A 149 2.12 11.79 -11.43
CA VAL A 149 2.99 12.71 -10.70
C VAL A 149 4.41 12.68 -11.29
N THR A 150 4.90 11.48 -11.62
CA THR A 150 6.22 11.27 -12.20
C THR A 150 6.41 12.06 -13.49
N GLU A 151 5.42 12.08 -14.38
CA GLU A 151 5.49 12.85 -15.62
C GLU A 151 5.62 14.37 -15.38
N LYS A 152 4.98 14.90 -14.34
CA LYS A 152 5.12 16.30 -13.93
C LYS A 152 6.53 16.58 -13.40
N ILE A 153 7.03 15.70 -12.53
CA ILE A 153 8.36 15.82 -11.91
C ILE A 153 9.47 15.76 -12.96
N LYS A 154 9.36 14.87 -13.94
CA LYS A 154 10.35 14.76 -15.05
C LYS A 154 10.53 16.04 -15.85
N THR A 155 9.57 16.95 -15.83
CA THR A 155 9.71 18.22 -16.56
C THR A 155 10.80 19.12 -16.00
N GLY A 156 11.21 18.94 -14.76
CA GLY A 156 12.15 19.82 -14.05
C GLY A 156 11.60 21.19 -13.70
N ASP A 157 10.33 21.44 -13.99
CA ASP A 157 9.64 22.72 -13.78
C ASP A 157 8.87 22.71 -12.44
N PRO A 158 9.31 23.48 -11.42
CA PRO A 158 8.61 23.53 -10.14
C PRO A 158 7.14 23.96 -10.24
N GLU A 159 6.78 24.78 -11.23
CA GLU A 159 5.40 25.26 -11.40
C GLU A 159 4.43 24.13 -11.82
N LYS A 160 4.94 23.06 -12.40
CA LYS A 160 4.13 21.90 -12.79
C LYS A 160 3.95 20.87 -11.69
N VAL A 161 4.75 20.94 -10.65
CA VAL A 161 4.66 20.05 -9.50
C VAL A 161 3.72 20.67 -8.49
N ALA A 162 2.91 19.85 -7.82
CA ALA A 162 1.98 20.33 -6.81
C ALA A 162 2.69 21.02 -5.63
N ASP A 163 1.94 21.89 -4.95
CA ASP A 163 2.46 22.65 -3.82
C ASP A 163 2.61 21.79 -2.56
N VAL A 164 1.77 20.75 -2.46
CA VAL A 164 1.86 19.73 -1.43
C VAL A 164 1.79 18.36 -2.09
N LEU A 165 2.69 17.47 -1.70
CA LEU A 165 2.74 16.09 -2.17
C LEU A 165 2.58 15.13 -0.98
N LEU A 166 1.70 14.14 -1.15
CA LEU A 166 1.44 13.07 -0.19
C LEU A 166 1.83 11.72 -0.81
N SER A 167 2.59 10.90 -0.10
CA SER A 167 2.96 9.58 -0.57
C SER A 167 3.36 8.63 0.55
N ALA A 168 3.66 7.40 0.16
CA ALA A 168 4.22 6.37 1.02
C ALA A 168 5.38 5.65 0.30
N GLY A 169 6.23 4.97 1.07
CA GLY A 169 7.33 4.17 0.52
C GLY A 169 8.54 4.97 0.06
N TYR A 170 9.38 4.33 -0.77
CA TYR A 170 10.69 4.85 -1.15
C TYR A 170 10.86 5.05 -2.67
N GLU A 171 9.80 5.09 -3.45
CA GLU A 171 9.92 5.18 -4.90
C GLU A 171 10.39 6.56 -5.37
N LEU A 172 9.55 7.18 -6.18
CA LEU A 172 9.72 8.45 -6.87
C LEU A 172 10.40 9.55 -6.06
N PHE A 173 9.95 9.74 -4.81
CA PHE A 173 10.35 10.90 -3.99
C PHE A 173 11.76 10.79 -3.43
N PHE A 174 12.34 9.59 -3.44
CA PHE A 174 13.71 9.32 -3.01
C PHE A 174 14.63 8.95 -4.18
N ASP A 175 14.18 9.11 -5.42
CA ASP A 175 14.98 8.95 -6.63
C ASP A 175 15.71 10.28 -6.94
N GLU A 176 17.04 10.26 -6.89
CA GLU A 176 17.85 11.46 -7.08
C GLU A 176 17.72 12.04 -8.51
N ASN A 177 17.45 11.19 -9.50
CA ASN A 177 17.27 11.62 -10.88
C ASN A 177 15.90 12.27 -11.12
N LEU A 178 14.94 12.06 -10.21
CA LEU A 178 13.59 12.64 -10.29
C LEU A 178 13.44 13.81 -9.32
N MET A 179 13.43 13.54 -8.04
CA MET A 179 13.23 14.57 -7.01
C MET A 179 14.51 15.30 -6.61
N GLY A 180 15.68 14.72 -6.87
CA GLY A 180 16.95 15.28 -6.39
C GLY A 180 17.19 16.72 -6.80
N GLN A 181 16.82 17.13 -8.01
CA GLN A 181 16.95 18.51 -8.45
C GLN A 181 16.09 19.50 -7.65
N TYR A 182 14.86 19.11 -7.28
CA TYR A 182 13.96 19.94 -6.46
C TYR A 182 14.50 20.05 -5.02
N MET A 183 15.03 18.96 -4.48
CA MET A 183 15.61 18.91 -3.15
C MET A 183 16.90 19.71 -3.05
N LYS A 184 17.81 19.59 -4.02
CA LYS A 184 19.07 20.36 -4.11
C LYS A 184 18.84 21.86 -4.24
N ASN A 185 17.76 22.25 -4.92
CA ASN A 185 17.39 23.65 -5.11
C ASN A 185 16.54 24.20 -3.95
N GLY A 186 16.25 23.41 -2.92
CA GLY A 186 15.49 23.85 -1.74
C GLY A 186 14.05 24.23 -2.03
N ILE A 187 13.42 23.57 -3.03
CA ILE A 187 12.02 23.83 -3.42
C ILE A 187 11.07 23.37 -2.33
N PHE A 188 11.35 22.24 -1.67
CA PHE A 188 10.53 21.67 -0.61
C PHE A 188 11.17 21.88 0.75
N GLU A 189 10.33 22.29 1.72
CA GLU A 189 10.70 22.37 3.14
C GLU A 189 9.49 21.97 3.97
N THR A 190 9.59 20.83 4.65
CA THR A 190 8.50 20.29 5.48
C THR A 190 9.10 19.48 6.61
N TYR A 191 8.65 19.71 7.83
CA TYR A 191 9.22 19.04 9.00
C TYR A 191 8.18 18.88 10.12
N ILE A 192 8.49 17.97 11.03
CA ILE A 192 7.84 17.84 12.34
C ILE A 192 8.88 18.18 13.42
N GLU A 193 8.48 18.95 14.42
CA GLU A 193 9.36 19.30 15.53
C GLU A 193 9.35 18.25 16.63
N GLU A 194 8.13 17.82 16.99
CA GLU A 194 7.90 16.80 18.01
C GLU A 194 7.49 15.49 17.35
N MET A 195 7.90 14.38 17.95
CA MET A 195 7.62 13.06 17.46
C MET A 195 7.06 12.17 18.58
N ASN A 196 6.20 11.24 18.22
CA ASN A 196 5.61 10.30 19.16
C ASN A 196 6.66 9.48 19.90
N LYS A 197 6.44 9.31 21.21
CA LYS A 197 7.34 8.58 22.12
C LYS A 197 7.65 7.15 21.68
N ASP A 198 6.72 6.50 20.99
CA ASP A 198 6.86 5.12 20.56
C ASP A 198 8.04 4.87 19.64
N PHE A 199 8.50 5.89 18.91
CA PHE A 199 9.70 5.79 18.07
C PHE A 199 10.99 6.05 18.88
N PHE A 200 10.97 6.97 19.84
CA PHE A 200 12.14 7.28 20.66
C PHE A 200 12.58 6.12 21.55
N ILE A 201 11.65 5.33 22.08
CA ILE A 201 11.94 4.15 22.91
C ILE A 201 12.92 3.23 22.18
N TYR A 202 12.80 3.10 20.86
CA TYR A 202 13.65 2.26 20.03
C TYR A 202 14.77 3.03 19.31
N LYS A 203 15.06 4.27 19.74
CA LYS A 203 16.09 5.15 19.16
C LYS A 203 15.90 5.44 17.67
N ILE A 204 14.66 5.47 17.23
CA ILE A 204 14.31 5.81 15.87
C ILE A 204 13.92 7.28 15.81
N ASP A 205 14.63 8.05 15.00
CA ASP A 205 14.26 9.44 14.71
C ASP A 205 13.78 9.56 13.27
N LEU A 206 12.48 9.79 13.12
CA LEU A 206 11.84 9.96 11.82
C LEU A 206 11.83 11.42 11.34
N ARG A 207 12.38 12.35 12.14
CA ARG A 207 12.51 13.76 11.76
C ARG A 207 13.65 13.92 10.78
N ASP A 208 13.35 14.45 9.60
CA ASP A 208 14.36 14.70 8.58
C ASP A 208 15.28 15.85 9.00
N PRO A 209 16.60 15.61 9.19
CA PRO A 209 17.56 16.66 9.54
C PRO A 209 17.70 17.73 8.44
N LYS A 210 17.39 17.41 7.19
CA LYS A 210 17.35 18.37 6.07
C LYS A 210 16.01 19.10 5.94
N ARG A 211 15.01 18.75 6.75
CA ARG A 211 13.67 19.37 6.77
C ARG A 211 12.97 19.35 5.41
N GLN A 212 13.18 18.31 4.63
CA GLN A 212 12.58 18.14 3.31
C GLN A 212 11.30 17.30 3.34
N TYR A 213 11.22 16.37 4.31
CA TYR A 213 10.11 15.43 4.46
C TYR A 213 9.55 15.48 5.89
N ALA A 214 8.22 15.48 6.02
CA ALA A 214 7.57 15.19 7.29
C ALA A 214 6.93 13.80 7.23
N ILE A 215 7.47 12.83 7.97
CA ILE A 215 6.85 11.52 8.12
C ILE A 215 5.69 11.67 9.10
N VAL A 216 4.48 11.31 8.65
CA VAL A 216 3.22 11.48 9.40
C VAL A 216 2.74 10.18 10.04
N GLY A 217 3.19 9.06 9.53
CA GLY A 217 2.90 7.73 10.03
C GLY A 217 3.75 6.70 9.30
N VAL A 218 3.65 5.45 9.73
CA VAL A 218 4.46 4.37 9.17
C VAL A 218 3.62 3.13 8.92
N VAL A 219 3.96 2.40 7.88
CA VAL A 219 3.47 1.03 7.65
C VAL A 219 4.49 0.08 8.24
N ALA A 220 4.05 -0.77 9.17
CA ALA A 220 4.90 -1.80 9.77
C ALA A 220 4.73 -3.13 9.03
N ALA A 221 5.80 -3.71 8.48
CA ALA A 221 5.79 -5.03 7.88
C ALA A 221 6.08 -6.10 8.93
N VAL A 222 5.18 -7.09 9.02
CA VAL A 222 5.25 -8.20 9.97
C VAL A 222 5.16 -9.54 9.26
N PHE A 223 5.44 -10.63 9.96
CA PHE A 223 5.31 -11.98 9.44
C PHE A 223 3.91 -12.51 9.69
N LEU A 224 3.27 -13.04 8.67
CA LEU A 224 2.07 -13.85 8.75
C LEU A 224 2.48 -15.32 8.57
N ILE A 225 2.19 -16.14 9.57
CA ILE A 225 2.60 -17.55 9.61
C ILE A 225 1.38 -18.41 9.30
N ASN A 226 1.55 -19.34 8.37
CA ASN A 226 0.60 -20.42 8.10
C ASN A 226 1.07 -21.71 8.81
N LYS A 227 0.44 -22.05 9.94
CA LYS A 227 0.80 -23.23 10.76
C LYS A 227 0.79 -24.52 9.95
N THR A 228 -0.22 -24.68 9.10
CA THR A 228 -0.40 -25.90 8.31
C THR A 228 0.74 -26.12 7.33
N THR A 229 1.17 -25.05 6.62
CA THR A 229 2.26 -25.12 5.64
C THR A 229 3.63 -25.10 6.32
N LEU A 230 3.77 -24.35 7.41
CA LEU A 230 5.00 -24.34 8.20
C LEU A 230 5.35 -25.74 8.72
N GLY A 231 4.34 -26.51 9.14
CA GLY A 231 4.51 -27.85 9.66
C GLY A 231 5.29 -27.89 10.97
N ASN A 232 6.34 -28.70 11.03
CA ASN A 232 7.18 -28.86 12.23
C ASN A 232 8.34 -27.84 12.30
N ARG A 233 8.51 -26.97 11.30
CA ARG A 233 9.54 -25.93 11.33
C ARG A 233 9.23 -24.90 12.40
N LYS A 234 10.26 -24.39 13.06
CA LYS A 234 10.09 -23.22 13.96
C LYS A 234 9.78 -21.99 13.11
N ALA A 235 8.77 -21.21 13.50
CA ALA A 235 8.51 -19.95 12.84
C ALA A 235 9.67 -18.97 13.06
N PRO A 236 10.07 -18.19 12.05
CA PRO A 236 11.13 -17.20 12.18
C PRO A 236 10.63 -16.07 13.10
N GLU A 237 11.52 -15.60 13.97
CA GLU A 237 11.26 -14.51 14.90
C GLU A 237 12.04 -13.25 14.53
N THR A 238 13.00 -13.35 13.60
CA THR A 238 13.84 -12.25 13.11
C THR A 238 13.94 -12.28 11.58
N TRP A 239 14.36 -11.18 10.98
CA TRP A 239 14.60 -11.12 9.54
C TRP A 239 15.76 -12.03 9.11
N GLU A 240 16.79 -12.17 9.94
CA GLU A 240 17.90 -13.09 9.67
C GLU A 240 17.43 -14.55 9.63
N GLU A 241 16.61 -14.97 10.60
CA GLU A 241 16.00 -16.31 10.60
C GLU A 241 15.14 -16.54 9.36
N LEU A 242 14.31 -15.52 8.96
CA LEU A 242 13.49 -15.61 7.75
C LEU A 242 14.31 -15.85 6.48
N LEU A 243 15.48 -15.20 6.39
CA LEU A 243 16.38 -15.29 5.22
C LEU A 243 17.27 -16.54 5.24
N SER A 244 17.05 -17.48 6.17
CA SER A 244 17.81 -18.73 6.24
C SER A 244 17.36 -19.74 5.19
N ASP A 245 18.23 -20.73 4.90
CA ASP A 245 17.95 -21.81 3.96
C ASP A 245 16.76 -22.70 4.38
N GLU A 246 16.37 -22.67 5.67
CA GLU A 246 15.20 -23.40 6.18
C GLU A 246 13.89 -22.96 5.50
N PHE A 247 13.85 -21.72 5.02
CA PHE A 247 12.66 -21.15 4.39
C PHE A 247 12.76 -20.98 2.88
N GLU A 248 13.68 -21.72 2.23
CA GLU A 248 13.76 -21.78 0.77
C GLU A 248 12.38 -22.11 0.17
N ASP A 249 11.96 -21.37 -0.89
CA ASP A 249 10.65 -21.50 -1.58
C ASP A 249 9.44 -21.51 -0.61
N SER A 250 9.47 -20.70 0.45
CA SER A 250 8.46 -20.74 1.51
C SER A 250 7.77 -19.40 1.77
N VAL A 251 8.29 -18.29 1.24
CA VAL A 251 7.85 -16.94 1.61
C VAL A 251 7.07 -16.26 0.48
N ALA A 252 5.88 -15.75 0.81
CA ALA A 252 5.19 -14.84 -0.10
C ALA A 252 5.60 -13.38 0.17
N LEU A 253 5.91 -12.66 -0.90
CA LEU A 253 6.31 -11.25 -0.85
C LEU A 253 5.23 -10.35 -1.47
N PRO A 254 5.04 -9.13 -0.95
CA PRO A 254 4.03 -8.19 -1.44
C PRO A 254 4.55 -7.38 -2.65
N MET A 255 5.02 -8.04 -3.71
CA MET A 255 5.64 -7.37 -4.86
C MET A 255 4.69 -6.43 -5.61
N ASN A 256 3.38 -6.64 -5.48
CA ASN A 256 2.36 -5.76 -6.06
C ASN A 256 2.00 -4.57 -5.15
N ASP A 257 2.47 -4.57 -3.91
CA ASP A 257 2.46 -3.44 -2.99
C ASP A 257 3.86 -2.83 -2.99
N LEU A 258 4.09 -1.96 -3.98
CA LEU A 258 5.43 -1.41 -4.24
C LEU A 258 6.01 -0.67 -3.04
N ASP A 259 5.17 0.05 -2.29
CA ASP A 259 5.61 0.80 -1.12
C ASP A 259 6.21 -0.12 -0.05
N LEU A 260 5.54 -1.25 0.20
CA LEU A 260 6.01 -2.23 1.18
C LEU A 260 7.18 -3.06 0.64
N PHE A 261 7.10 -3.47 -0.63
CA PHE A 261 8.18 -4.25 -1.26
C PHE A 261 9.48 -3.44 -1.35
N ASN A 262 9.41 -2.17 -1.73
CA ASN A 262 10.57 -1.30 -1.76
C ASN A 262 11.18 -1.07 -0.36
N ALA A 263 10.34 -0.91 0.65
CA ALA A 263 10.80 -0.80 2.04
C ALA A 263 11.50 -2.09 2.51
N LEU A 264 10.97 -3.25 2.14
CA LEU A 264 11.59 -4.55 2.40
C LEU A 264 12.97 -4.64 1.73
N VAL A 265 13.03 -4.39 0.42
CA VAL A 265 14.26 -4.50 -0.38
C VAL A 265 15.35 -3.56 0.14
N VAL A 266 15.03 -2.27 0.35
CA VAL A 266 16.04 -1.30 0.80
C VAL A 266 16.55 -1.61 2.20
N THR A 267 15.69 -2.11 3.09
CA THR A 267 16.09 -2.46 4.46
C THR A 267 16.95 -3.73 4.47
N ILE A 268 16.56 -4.76 3.74
CA ILE A 268 17.36 -5.98 3.60
C ILE A 268 18.73 -5.66 2.98
N TYR A 269 18.78 -4.82 1.96
CA TYR A 269 20.05 -4.39 1.38
C TYR A 269 20.93 -3.63 2.38
N LYS A 270 20.33 -2.70 3.14
CA LYS A 270 21.09 -1.95 4.17
C LYS A 270 21.71 -2.87 5.23
N GLU A 271 20.98 -3.88 5.67
CA GLU A 271 21.41 -4.78 6.74
C GLU A 271 22.39 -5.85 6.26
N TYR A 272 22.13 -6.42 5.08
CA TYR A 272 22.81 -7.66 4.62
C TYR A 272 23.49 -7.51 3.25
N GLY A 273 23.45 -6.30 2.66
CA GLY A 273 23.99 -6.05 1.31
C GLY A 273 23.29 -6.84 0.22
N MET A 274 23.96 -7.03 -0.90
CA MET A 274 23.41 -7.77 -2.04
C MET A 274 23.21 -9.27 -1.72
N GLU A 275 23.98 -9.82 -0.79
CA GLU A 275 23.76 -11.19 -0.32
C GLU A 275 22.36 -11.36 0.31
N GLY A 276 21.89 -10.34 1.07
CA GLY A 276 20.54 -10.33 1.61
C GLY A 276 19.47 -10.37 0.52
N ILE A 277 19.68 -9.66 -0.60
CA ILE A 277 18.76 -9.69 -1.75
C ILE A 277 18.73 -11.07 -2.40
N HIS A 278 19.89 -11.74 -2.54
CA HIS A 278 19.95 -13.10 -3.06
C HIS A 278 19.28 -14.11 -2.10
N LYS A 279 19.44 -13.96 -0.79
CA LYS A 279 18.73 -14.78 0.21
C LYS A 279 17.22 -14.53 0.15
N LEU A 280 16.79 -13.28 -0.03
CA LEU A 280 15.37 -12.93 -0.20
C LEU A 280 14.79 -13.61 -1.47
N ALA A 281 15.55 -13.65 -2.56
CA ALA A 281 15.18 -14.39 -3.77
C ALA A 281 15.06 -15.90 -3.52
N LYS A 282 15.98 -16.48 -2.74
CA LYS A 282 16.00 -17.90 -2.41
C LYS A 282 14.77 -18.32 -1.59
N VAL A 283 14.34 -17.51 -0.63
CA VAL A 283 13.15 -17.82 0.19
C VAL A 283 11.83 -17.51 -0.52
N TYR A 284 11.88 -16.74 -1.61
CA TYR A 284 10.70 -16.35 -2.37
C TYR A 284 9.98 -17.54 -3.01
N LYS A 285 8.69 -17.67 -2.72
CA LYS A 285 7.79 -18.66 -3.32
C LYS A 285 6.88 -18.03 -4.36
N LYS A 286 6.24 -16.92 -4.02
CA LYS A 286 5.30 -16.22 -4.88
C LYS A 286 5.03 -14.79 -4.44
N SER A 287 4.49 -14.00 -5.37
CA SER A 287 3.92 -12.69 -5.06
C SER A 287 2.44 -12.82 -4.75
N LEU A 288 1.98 -12.20 -3.67
CA LEU A 288 0.57 -12.10 -3.30
C LEU A 288 0.28 -10.67 -2.82
N HIS A 289 -0.93 -10.20 -3.09
CA HIS A 289 -1.42 -8.98 -2.45
C HIS A 289 -1.72 -9.26 -0.96
N PRO A 290 -1.42 -8.35 -0.02
CA PRO A 290 -1.64 -8.57 1.41
C PRO A 290 -3.06 -9.03 1.80
N ALA A 291 -4.09 -8.50 1.13
CA ALA A 291 -5.48 -8.93 1.33
C ALA A 291 -5.73 -10.40 0.94
N GLN A 292 -4.95 -10.94 0.00
CA GLN A 292 -5.01 -12.35 -0.38
C GLN A 292 -4.29 -13.24 0.64
N MET A 293 -3.16 -12.76 1.19
CA MET A 293 -2.36 -13.51 2.16
C MET A 293 -3.18 -13.88 3.41
N VAL A 294 -4.03 -12.99 3.91
CA VAL A 294 -4.87 -13.22 5.10
C VAL A 294 -6.09 -14.10 4.85
N LYS A 295 -6.49 -14.29 3.59
CA LYS A 295 -7.62 -15.12 3.18
C LYS A 295 -7.20 -16.53 2.75
N ALA A 296 -5.91 -16.80 2.63
CA ALA A 296 -5.34 -18.00 2.03
C ALA A 296 -5.70 -19.27 2.79
N LYS A 297 -6.91 -19.79 2.58
CA LYS A 297 -7.23 -21.21 2.74
C LYS A 297 -6.79 -21.92 1.46
N SER A 298 -5.49 -22.15 1.30
CA SER A 298 -5.02 -22.93 0.15
C SER A 298 -5.59 -24.34 0.26
N ARG A 299 -6.31 -24.76 -0.77
CA ARG A 299 -6.77 -26.16 -0.92
C ARG A 299 -5.60 -27.12 -1.15
N ASN A 300 -4.48 -26.59 -1.62
CA ASN A 300 -3.24 -27.34 -1.85
C ASN A 300 -2.14 -26.82 -0.91
N LYS A 301 -1.72 -27.64 0.04
CA LYS A 301 -0.67 -27.27 1.01
C LYS A 301 0.67 -26.94 0.35
N ASP A 302 0.98 -27.57 -0.78
CA ASP A 302 2.25 -27.41 -1.48
C ASP A 302 2.34 -26.05 -2.21
N GLU A 303 1.19 -25.42 -2.49
CA GLU A 303 1.11 -24.10 -3.14
C GLU A 303 1.04 -22.95 -2.16
N ALA A 304 0.62 -23.18 -0.91
CA ALA A 304 0.53 -22.12 0.09
C ALA A 304 1.91 -21.71 0.59
N PRO A 305 2.17 -20.40 0.79
CA PRO A 305 3.37 -19.98 1.49
C PRO A 305 3.28 -20.36 2.97
N ALA A 306 4.43 -20.73 3.56
CA ALA A 306 4.52 -20.95 5.00
C ALA A 306 4.54 -19.61 5.76
N ILE A 307 5.11 -18.60 5.12
CA ILE A 307 5.26 -17.25 5.68
C ILE A 307 4.84 -16.24 4.61
N SER A 308 4.22 -15.15 5.03
CA SER A 308 3.95 -14.01 4.16
C SER A 308 4.37 -12.73 4.84
N ILE A 309 4.93 -11.79 4.10
CA ILE A 309 5.26 -10.45 4.60
C ILE A 309 4.08 -9.53 4.32
N ILE A 310 3.47 -8.98 5.38
CA ILE A 310 2.25 -8.17 5.27
C ILE A 310 2.34 -6.88 6.09
N PRO A 311 1.61 -5.82 5.69
CA PRO A 311 1.37 -4.70 6.59
C PRO A 311 0.60 -5.15 7.84
N TYR A 312 0.98 -4.64 9.01
CA TYR A 312 0.35 -4.98 10.30
C TYR A 312 -1.17 -4.77 10.29
N PHE A 313 -1.67 -3.78 9.54
CA PHE A 313 -3.10 -3.56 9.34
C PHE A 313 -3.87 -4.86 9.03
N PHE A 314 -3.36 -5.67 8.11
CA PHE A 314 -4.06 -6.86 7.65
C PHE A 314 -4.19 -7.95 8.71
N THR A 315 -3.41 -7.90 9.79
CA THR A 315 -3.55 -8.84 10.91
C THR A 315 -4.90 -8.73 11.60
N GLN A 316 -5.58 -7.58 11.51
CA GLN A 316 -6.94 -7.38 12.05
C GLN A 316 -7.99 -8.24 11.33
N MET A 317 -7.70 -8.71 10.12
CA MET A 317 -8.59 -9.58 9.34
C MET A 317 -8.46 -11.06 9.73
N LEU A 318 -7.51 -11.40 10.61
CA LEU A 318 -7.33 -12.77 11.10
C LEU A 318 -8.46 -13.13 12.06
N THR A 319 -9.13 -14.24 11.78
CA THR A 319 -10.14 -14.79 12.68
C THR A 319 -9.52 -15.83 13.62
N GLY A 320 -9.96 -15.92 14.87
CA GLY A 320 -9.39 -16.81 15.88
C GLY A 320 -9.46 -18.31 15.57
N ALA A 321 -10.21 -18.72 14.54
CA ALA A 321 -10.29 -20.10 14.03
C ALA A 321 -9.36 -20.36 12.85
N SER A 322 -8.47 -19.40 12.50
CA SER A 322 -7.55 -19.48 11.38
C SER A 322 -6.26 -20.23 11.77
N ASP A 323 -5.70 -21.01 10.82
CA ASP A 323 -4.34 -21.53 10.93
C ASP A 323 -3.26 -20.46 10.76
N LEU A 324 -3.70 -19.21 10.56
CA LEU A 324 -2.85 -18.05 10.37
C LEU A 324 -2.69 -17.29 11.68
N TYR A 325 -1.48 -16.84 11.97
CA TYR A 325 -1.18 -15.90 13.05
C TYR A 325 -0.02 -15.00 12.65
N SER A 326 0.06 -13.83 13.27
CA SER A 326 1.15 -12.88 12.99
C SER A 326 2.25 -12.96 14.05
N ILE A 327 3.48 -12.68 13.61
CA ILE A 327 4.63 -12.45 14.46
C ILE A 327 5.14 -11.05 14.15
N TRP A 328 5.30 -10.23 15.19
CA TRP A 328 6.10 -9.02 15.11
C TRP A 328 7.58 -9.41 15.24
N PRO A 329 8.44 -9.12 14.26
CA PRO A 329 9.85 -9.52 14.32
C PRO A 329 10.55 -8.93 15.55
N LYS A 330 11.32 -9.74 16.30
CA LYS A 330 12.03 -9.31 17.50
C LYS A 330 13.10 -8.25 17.23
N ASP A 331 13.68 -8.28 16.03
CA ASP A 331 14.65 -7.28 15.55
C ASP A 331 13.98 -6.08 14.87
N GLY A 332 12.65 -5.99 14.94
CA GLY A 332 11.82 -4.86 14.52
C GLY A 332 11.03 -5.10 13.24
N ALA A 333 9.77 -4.65 13.23
CA ALA A 333 8.98 -4.59 12.01
C ALA A 333 9.59 -3.58 11.03
N LEU A 334 9.72 -3.94 9.74
CA LEU A 334 10.24 -3.02 8.74
C LEU A 334 9.30 -1.83 8.55
N LEU A 335 9.89 -0.66 8.52
CA LEU A 335 9.16 0.58 8.46
C LEU A 335 9.13 1.12 7.03
N SER A 336 7.93 1.26 6.45
CA SER A 336 7.69 2.04 5.25
C SER A 336 7.07 3.39 5.64
N PRO A 337 7.68 4.54 5.26
CA PRO A 337 7.21 5.84 5.70
C PRO A 337 5.98 6.29 4.89
N ILE A 338 5.07 7.00 5.58
CA ILE A 338 4.01 7.80 4.96
C ILE A 338 4.37 9.25 5.24
N PHE A 339 4.50 10.06 4.19
CA PHE A 339 5.08 11.38 4.32
C PHE A 339 4.36 12.45 3.51
N ILE A 340 4.62 13.69 3.88
CA ILE A 340 4.16 14.91 3.21
C ILE A 340 5.35 15.80 2.89
N LEU A 341 5.30 16.43 1.72
CA LEU A 341 6.22 17.47 1.27
C LEU A 341 5.43 18.71 0.93
N SER A 342 5.99 19.89 1.17
CA SER A 342 5.38 21.16 0.77
C SER A 342 6.42 22.13 0.20
N LYS A 343 6.02 22.93 -0.80
CA LYS A 343 6.86 23.97 -1.36
C LYS A 343 7.12 25.07 -0.34
N LYS A 344 8.39 25.42 -0.18
CA LYS A 344 8.83 26.48 0.72
C LYS A 344 8.27 27.85 0.36
N GLU A 345 8.21 28.18 -0.93
CA GLU A 345 7.75 29.49 -1.41
C GLU A 345 6.28 29.78 -1.14
N LYS A 346 5.46 28.75 -0.88
CA LYS A 346 4.03 28.86 -0.56
C LYS A 346 3.73 28.55 0.92
N GLU A 347 4.73 28.61 1.79
CA GLU A 347 4.62 28.22 3.21
C GLU A 347 3.35 28.82 3.87
N ASP A 348 3.12 30.12 3.73
CA ASP A 348 1.97 30.81 4.33
C ASP A 348 0.61 30.22 3.88
N LYS A 349 0.51 29.78 2.62
CA LYS A 349 -0.72 29.23 2.06
C LYS A 349 -0.89 27.74 2.32
N VAL A 350 0.22 26.99 2.39
CA VAL A 350 0.20 25.52 2.63
C VAL A 350 0.19 25.18 4.11
N LYS A 351 0.73 26.04 4.99
CA LYS A 351 0.79 25.80 6.43
C LYS A 351 -0.55 25.37 7.05
N PRO A 352 -1.69 25.98 6.73
CA PRO A 352 -2.98 25.55 7.29
C PRO A 352 -3.32 24.09 6.95
N PHE A 353 -2.94 23.61 5.75
CA PHE A 353 -3.12 22.21 5.40
C PHE A 353 -2.14 21.31 6.15
N LEU A 354 -0.89 21.73 6.33
CA LEU A 354 0.08 20.99 7.13
C LEU A 354 -0.39 20.87 8.57
N ASP A 355 -0.85 21.96 9.20
CA ASP A 355 -1.38 21.97 10.56
C ASP A 355 -2.58 21.01 10.72
N PHE A 356 -3.46 20.97 9.71
CA PHE A 356 -4.58 20.02 9.66
C PHE A 356 -4.09 18.58 9.49
N PHE A 357 -3.22 18.32 8.49
CA PHE A 357 -2.81 16.95 8.14
C PHE A 357 -1.88 16.34 9.20
N LEU A 358 -1.11 17.16 9.91
CA LEU A 358 -0.26 16.76 11.04
C LEU A 358 -1.01 16.73 12.38
N SER A 359 -2.31 17.03 12.40
CA SER A 359 -3.10 17.11 13.64
C SER A 359 -3.29 15.74 14.31
N GLU A 360 -3.65 15.79 15.59
CA GLU A 360 -4.04 14.61 16.38
C GLU A 360 -5.20 13.84 15.74
N ASN A 361 -6.19 14.55 15.18
CA ASN A 361 -7.35 13.91 14.54
C ASN A 361 -6.93 13.07 13.32
N ILE A 362 -6.08 13.59 12.46
CA ILE A 362 -5.56 12.85 11.31
C ILE A 362 -4.63 11.72 11.78
N GLY A 363 -3.75 11.98 12.74
CA GLY A 363 -2.90 10.95 13.33
C GLY A 363 -3.69 9.82 13.96
N THR A 364 -4.85 10.10 14.56
CA THR A 364 -5.76 9.09 15.10
C THR A 364 -6.38 8.23 13.99
N ILE A 365 -6.70 8.80 12.83
CA ILE A 365 -7.16 8.02 11.67
C ILE A 365 -6.08 7.02 11.25
N PHE A 366 -4.82 7.44 11.18
CA PHE A 366 -3.70 6.55 10.87
C PHE A 366 -3.61 5.40 11.88
N SER A 367 -3.57 5.71 13.16
CA SER A 367 -3.35 4.71 14.23
C SER A 367 -4.58 3.83 14.45
N ALA A 368 -5.76 4.40 14.67
CA ALA A 368 -6.96 3.65 15.06
C ALA A 368 -7.57 2.87 13.89
N ASN A 369 -7.67 3.49 12.70
CA ASN A 369 -8.30 2.87 11.54
C ASN A 369 -7.33 2.03 10.72
N GLY A 370 -6.07 2.48 10.58
CA GLY A 370 -5.08 1.86 9.70
C GLY A 370 -4.07 0.97 10.40
N LYS A 371 -4.00 1.00 11.74
CA LYS A 371 -2.87 0.39 12.45
C LYS A 371 -1.52 0.84 11.86
N PHE A 372 -1.49 2.09 11.41
CA PHE A 372 -0.31 2.79 10.97
C PHE A 372 0.16 3.71 12.09
N PRO A 373 1.20 3.36 12.85
CA PRO A 373 1.67 4.18 13.93
C PRO A 373 1.93 5.62 13.49
N SER A 374 1.24 6.57 14.13
CA SER A 374 1.35 7.99 13.85
C SER A 374 2.56 8.60 14.54
N THR A 375 3.22 9.52 13.86
CA THR A 375 4.31 10.31 14.44
C THR A 375 3.83 11.43 15.35
N ASN A 376 2.53 11.77 15.34
CA ASN A 376 1.99 12.83 16.19
C ASN A 376 2.14 12.47 17.68
N PRO A 377 2.75 13.33 18.52
CA PRO A 377 3.07 13.03 19.92
C PRO A 377 1.83 12.81 20.82
N LYS A 378 0.66 13.28 20.42
CA LYS A 378 -0.59 13.17 21.18
C LYS A 378 -1.39 11.92 20.85
N VAL A 379 -0.98 11.16 19.83
CA VAL A 379 -1.71 9.95 19.40
C VAL A 379 -1.22 8.74 20.17
N GLU A 380 -2.14 7.97 20.69
CA GLU A 380 -1.87 6.65 21.26
C GLU A 380 -1.92 5.60 20.15
N ASN A 381 -0.75 5.03 19.81
CA ASN A 381 -0.65 4.05 18.71
C ASN A 381 -1.07 2.64 19.12
N GLY A 382 -1.23 2.38 20.42
CA GLY A 382 -1.64 1.07 20.92
C GLY A 382 -0.64 -0.04 20.61
N LEU A 383 0.65 0.28 20.60
CA LEU A 383 1.73 -0.68 20.43
C LEU A 383 2.05 -1.37 21.75
N GLU A 384 2.36 -2.67 21.68
CA GLU A 384 2.87 -3.42 22.82
C GLU A 384 4.36 -3.07 23.07
N PRO A 385 4.86 -3.23 24.31
CA PRO A 385 6.23 -2.82 24.67
C PRO A 385 7.35 -3.49 23.90
N ASP A 386 7.10 -4.63 23.25
CA ASP A 386 8.06 -5.39 22.45
C ASP A 386 7.90 -5.15 20.93
N GLN A 387 6.95 -4.32 20.53
CA GLN A 387 6.69 -3.98 19.12
C GLN A 387 7.60 -2.85 18.65
N ASN A 388 8.86 -3.18 18.44
CA ASN A 388 9.88 -2.27 17.92
C ASN A 388 9.88 -2.21 16.38
N PHE A 389 10.65 -1.26 15.82
CA PHE A 389 10.76 -1.04 14.38
C PHE A 389 12.19 -1.17 13.88
N LYS A 390 12.32 -1.48 12.61
CA LYS A 390 13.57 -1.47 11.85
C LYS A 390 13.47 -0.38 10.78
N TRP A 391 14.35 0.63 10.89
CA TRP A 391 14.35 1.83 10.06
C TRP A 391 15.69 2.02 9.35
N ILE A 392 15.68 2.37 8.08
CA ILE A 392 16.92 2.61 7.33
C ILE A 392 17.68 3.88 7.76
N GLY A 393 16.99 4.84 8.34
CA GLY A 393 17.57 6.09 8.85
C GLY A 393 17.87 7.13 7.79
N TRP A 394 17.83 8.39 8.21
CA TRP A 394 18.07 9.52 7.33
C TRP A 394 19.48 9.58 6.79
N ASP A 395 20.50 9.15 7.56
CA ASP A 395 21.87 9.10 7.07
C ASP A 395 22.02 8.18 5.87
N PHE A 396 21.35 7.02 5.90
CA PHE A 396 21.36 6.11 4.75
C PHE A 396 20.62 6.73 3.56
N ILE A 397 19.44 7.32 3.77
CA ILE A 397 18.64 7.97 2.73
C ILE A 397 19.43 9.11 2.07
N HIS A 398 20.05 9.97 2.85
CA HIS A 398 20.72 11.16 2.34
C HIS A 398 22.10 10.91 1.72
N ASN A 399 22.70 9.76 1.96
CA ASN A 399 24.02 9.39 1.42
C ASN A 399 23.93 8.39 0.25
N ASN A 400 22.73 7.98 -0.15
CA ASN A 400 22.51 7.04 -1.25
C ASN A 400 21.41 7.53 -2.20
N ASP A 401 21.56 7.24 -3.50
CA ASP A 401 20.46 7.35 -4.44
C ASP A 401 19.54 6.12 -4.27
N ILE A 402 18.49 6.27 -3.47
CA ILE A 402 17.57 5.20 -3.11
C ILE A 402 16.84 4.67 -4.36
N GLY A 403 16.48 5.55 -5.30
CA GLY A 403 15.82 5.13 -6.54
C GLY A 403 16.70 4.22 -7.40
N SER A 404 17.96 4.59 -7.60
CA SER A 404 18.92 3.74 -8.34
C SER A 404 19.25 2.46 -7.58
N LEU A 405 19.37 2.53 -6.25
CA LEU A 405 19.58 1.37 -5.39
C LEU A 405 18.44 0.34 -5.52
N LEU A 406 17.19 0.79 -5.43
CA LEU A 406 16.01 -0.07 -5.57
C LEU A 406 15.98 -0.75 -6.94
N LYS A 407 16.21 -0.01 -8.03
CA LYS A 407 16.27 -0.56 -9.39
C LYS A 407 17.34 -1.66 -9.52
N ASN A 408 18.52 -1.44 -8.92
CA ASN A 408 19.58 -2.43 -8.92
C ASN A 408 19.23 -3.67 -8.11
N CYS A 409 18.69 -3.48 -6.90
CA CYS A 409 18.26 -4.59 -6.05
C CYS A 409 17.12 -5.40 -6.69
N GLU A 410 16.13 -4.73 -7.30
CA GLU A 410 15.03 -5.40 -8.02
C GLU A 410 15.57 -6.26 -9.16
N LYS A 411 16.52 -5.72 -9.93
CA LYS A 411 17.16 -6.46 -11.02
C LYS A 411 17.88 -7.70 -10.49
N GLU A 412 18.73 -7.55 -9.48
CA GLU A 412 19.48 -8.67 -8.90
C GLU A 412 18.57 -9.73 -8.26
N PHE A 413 17.47 -9.29 -7.63
CA PHE A 413 16.44 -10.18 -7.09
C PHE A 413 15.79 -11.03 -8.19
N ILE A 414 15.41 -10.39 -9.33
CA ILE A 414 14.83 -11.07 -10.48
C ILE A 414 15.84 -12.05 -11.11
N ASP A 415 17.08 -11.58 -11.33
CA ASP A 415 18.14 -12.40 -11.92
C ASP A 415 18.50 -13.61 -11.03
N ALA A 416 18.35 -13.47 -9.70
CA ALA A 416 18.55 -14.57 -8.76
C ALA A 416 17.42 -15.61 -8.83
N ILE A 417 16.15 -15.17 -8.91
CA ILE A 417 15.01 -16.08 -9.07
C ILE A 417 15.08 -16.85 -10.39
N ASP A 418 15.51 -16.21 -11.47
CA ASP A 418 15.60 -16.87 -12.79
C ASP A 418 16.71 -17.95 -12.84
N LYS A 419 17.63 -17.98 -11.87
CA LYS A 419 18.70 -18.98 -11.74
C LYS A 419 18.34 -20.16 -10.83
N LEU A 420 17.31 -20.05 -10.00
CA LEU A 420 16.78 -21.11 -9.14
C LEU A 420 15.82 -22.02 -9.91
#